data_dfd91889f944b8d76480f706351bcdfc
#
_entry.id   dfd91889f944b8d76480f706351bcdfc
#
_cell.length_a   1.000
_cell.length_b   1.000
_cell.length_c   1.000
_cell.angle_alpha   90.00
_cell.angle_beta   90.00
_cell.angle_gamma   90.00
#
_symmetry.space_group_name_H-M   'P 1'
#
loop_
_entity.id
_entity.type
_entity.pdbx_description
1 polymer ?
#
loop_
_entity_poly.entity_id
_entity_poly.type
_entity_poly.pdbx_seq_one_letter_code
_entity_poly.pdbx_strand_id
1 'polypeptide(L)'
;MKVTLIKVSMMEGKGYDAMKPLIFAIFDAITPDDIEMSYIDERVEDLPDFIDSDVIALSVETFAARRAYNIAKKYKTLQNQIVMGGFHPSAMPDEALEYCDTVLIGDAEDTWPAYLEDLKNQAPKRIYKSDHKHRLAKIDFNSKAFDGKRYNPIGLVQFSRGCKFHCDFCSVSSFYNCKVRQKSTETIIDEIRNIREKVLFFIDDNIFLDEASAIELFLAIKPLKKKWACQISMDVALNDKMLRIMRESGCILVLIGFESLNADNLKLMNKVSNLQIETYEKAIQNIYKHKLMIYATFVLGYDYDTPKSIKETLAFAVKHNFAAANFNPLIPMPATTLYKRLEAQNKLIYDKWWLENEYKYGDTVYYPENMTPTDLQEGCKNARFYFNTYKCILKRLVCNRAHLNPINAVVFLALNIISRKEIHRKQGKILGSQNH
;
A
#
# COMPACT_ATOMS: atom_id res chain seq x y z
N MET A 1 -16.63 -27.83 0.85
CA MET A 1 -15.39 -27.40 0.16
C MET A 1 -14.58 -26.57 1.14
N LYS A 2 -13.28 -26.86 1.27
CA LYS A 2 -12.35 -26.13 2.14
C LYS A 2 -11.46 -25.20 1.31
N VAL A 3 -11.31 -23.97 1.74
CA VAL A 3 -10.49 -22.96 1.07
C VAL A 3 -9.51 -22.33 2.08
N THR A 4 -8.24 -22.24 1.73
CA THR A 4 -7.26 -21.46 2.50
C THR A 4 -6.83 -20.25 1.69
N LEU A 5 -7.06 -19.05 2.24
CA LEU A 5 -6.54 -17.79 1.69
C LEU A 5 -5.24 -17.39 2.41
N ILE A 6 -4.17 -17.22 1.63
CA ILE A 6 -2.85 -16.83 2.14
C ILE A 6 -2.53 -15.41 1.68
N LYS A 7 -2.31 -14.50 2.63
CA LYS A 7 -1.67 -13.20 2.37
C LYS A 7 -0.15 -13.44 2.35
N VAL A 8 0.41 -13.45 1.16
CA VAL A 8 1.84 -13.72 0.95
C VAL A 8 2.67 -12.53 1.41
N SER A 9 3.74 -12.80 2.14
CA SER A 9 4.74 -11.79 2.54
C SER A 9 5.87 -11.72 1.52
N MET A 10 6.47 -10.53 1.34
CA MET A 10 7.63 -10.35 0.47
C MET A 10 8.89 -11.06 0.99
N MET A 11 8.92 -11.38 2.29
CA MET A 11 10.04 -12.06 2.94
C MET A 11 9.56 -12.82 4.16
N GLU A 12 10.33 -13.80 4.60
CA GLU A 12 10.05 -14.56 5.81
C GLU A 12 10.20 -13.72 7.09
N GLY A 13 9.54 -14.22 8.14
CA GLY A 13 9.56 -13.61 9.45
C GLY A 13 8.50 -12.53 9.65
N LYS A 14 8.14 -12.35 10.92
CA LYS A 14 7.03 -11.48 11.33
C LYS A 14 7.35 -10.00 11.10
N GLY A 15 6.40 -9.29 10.52
CA GLY A 15 6.47 -7.84 10.30
C GLY A 15 6.07 -7.05 11.53
N TYR A 16 6.78 -5.95 11.81
CA TYR A 16 6.40 -5.02 12.87
C TYR A 16 5.25 -4.09 12.45
N ASP A 17 5.00 -3.94 11.15
CA ASP A 17 4.02 -3.03 10.54
C ASP A 17 2.70 -3.72 10.17
N ALA A 18 2.53 -5.01 10.50
CA ALA A 18 1.36 -5.78 10.11
C ALA A 18 0.06 -5.20 10.71
N MET A 19 -0.86 -4.83 9.84
CA MET A 19 -2.25 -4.47 10.14
C MET A 19 -3.17 -5.56 9.60
N LYS A 20 -4.41 -5.66 10.11
CA LYS A 20 -5.42 -6.60 9.62
C LYS A 20 -5.56 -6.46 8.09
N PRO A 21 -5.30 -7.49 7.27
CA PRO A 21 -5.38 -7.36 5.83
C PRO A 21 -6.83 -7.26 5.37
N LEU A 22 -7.15 -6.18 4.64
CA LEU A 22 -8.50 -5.93 4.14
C LEU A 22 -9.03 -7.09 3.29
N ILE A 23 -8.15 -7.75 2.56
CA ILE A 23 -8.50 -8.87 1.68
C ILE A 23 -9.18 -10.02 2.45
N PHE A 24 -8.82 -10.26 3.71
CA PHE A 24 -9.46 -11.30 4.52
C PHE A 24 -10.91 -10.95 4.81
N ALA A 25 -11.19 -9.70 5.20
CA ALA A 25 -12.56 -9.24 5.45
C ALA A 25 -13.39 -9.19 4.15
N ILE A 26 -12.77 -8.90 3.00
CA ILE A 26 -13.43 -8.96 1.70
C ILE A 26 -13.82 -10.41 1.37
N PHE A 27 -12.88 -11.35 1.45
CA PHE A 27 -13.16 -12.76 1.14
C PHE A 27 -14.20 -13.36 2.09
N ASP A 28 -14.16 -13.01 3.37
CA ASP A 28 -15.16 -13.42 4.34
C ASP A 28 -16.57 -12.91 3.97
N ALA A 29 -16.66 -11.68 3.45
CA ALA A 29 -17.92 -11.07 3.06
C ALA A 29 -18.51 -11.59 1.72
N ILE A 30 -17.67 -12.11 0.82
CA ILE A 30 -18.08 -12.52 -0.53
C ILE A 30 -18.06 -14.05 -0.76
N THR A 31 -17.60 -14.81 0.22
CA THR A 31 -17.59 -16.28 0.14
C THR A 31 -18.87 -16.83 0.74
N PRO A 32 -19.58 -17.73 0.04
CA PRO A 32 -20.80 -18.36 0.56
C PRO A 32 -20.56 -19.18 1.84
N ASP A 33 -21.55 -19.22 2.74
CA ASP A 33 -21.48 -19.87 4.05
C ASP A 33 -21.25 -21.40 3.97
N ASP A 34 -21.55 -22.03 2.84
CA ASP A 34 -21.31 -23.48 2.61
C ASP A 34 -19.85 -23.81 2.31
N ILE A 35 -18.97 -22.82 2.29
CA ILE A 35 -17.53 -22.96 2.07
C ILE A 35 -16.78 -22.67 3.37
N GLU A 36 -15.97 -23.65 3.80
CA GLU A 36 -15.12 -23.50 4.98
C GLU A 36 -13.87 -22.69 4.63
N MET A 37 -13.76 -21.48 5.19
CA MET A 37 -12.62 -20.59 4.96
C MET A 37 -11.59 -20.67 6.09
N SER A 38 -10.32 -20.78 5.71
CA SER A 38 -9.16 -20.60 6.56
C SER A 38 -8.27 -19.45 6.05
N TYR A 39 -7.61 -18.75 6.94
CA TYR A 39 -6.84 -17.55 6.60
C TYR A 39 -5.44 -17.63 7.21
N ILE A 40 -4.41 -17.42 6.40
CA ILE A 40 -3.00 -17.39 6.85
C ILE A 40 -2.37 -16.07 6.40
N ASP A 41 -1.81 -15.32 7.36
CA ASP A 41 -1.05 -14.11 7.08
C ASP A 41 0.42 -14.34 7.42
N GLU A 42 1.26 -14.57 6.44
CA GLU A 42 2.70 -14.79 6.63
C GLU A 42 3.43 -13.65 7.34
N ARG A 43 2.82 -12.47 7.47
CA ARG A 43 3.42 -11.36 8.21
C ARG A 43 3.33 -11.52 9.72
N VAL A 44 2.46 -12.39 10.22
CA VAL A 44 2.19 -12.58 11.65
C VAL A 44 2.23 -14.02 12.11
N GLU A 45 2.19 -15.00 11.20
CA GLU A 45 2.24 -16.42 11.48
C GLU A 45 3.08 -17.18 10.44
N ASP A 46 3.52 -18.36 10.78
CA ASP A 46 4.30 -19.21 9.89
C ASP A 46 3.37 -20.09 9.04
N LEU A 47 3.81 -20.45 7.84
CA LEU A 47 3.09 -21.42 7.01
C LEU A 47 3.24 -22.83 7.59
N PRO A 48 2.16 -23.60 7.70
CA PRO A 48 2.23 -25.00 8.13
C PRO A 48 2.96 -25.86 7.07
N ASP A 49 3.40 -27.05 7.48
CA ASP A 49 4.03 -27.97 6.51
C ASP A 49 3.05 -28.54 5.49
N PHE A 50 1.79 -28.67 5.87
CA PHE A 50 0.70 -29.18 5.04
C PHE A 50 -0.55 -28.33 5.20
N ILE A 51 -1.28 -28.12 4.10
CA ILE A 51 -2.57 -27.42 4.06
C ILE A 51 -3.63 -28.37 3.48
N ASP A 52 -4.58 -28.78 4.33
CA ASP A 52 -5.73 -29.62 3.95
C ASP A 52 -6.83 -28.69 3.38
N SER A 53 -6.76 -28.40 2.07
CA SER A 53 -7.75 -27.54 1.40
C SER A 53 -7.94 -27.95 -0.06
N ASP A 54 -9.19 -27.87 -0.52
CA ASP A 54 -9.55 -28.08 -1.93
C ASP A 54 -9.01 -26.94 -2.81
N VAL A 55 -8.96 -25.72 -2.24
CA VAL A 55 -8.44 -24.52 -2.90
C VAL A 55 -7.46 -23.79 -2.00
N ILE A 56 -6.30 -23.44 -2.53
CA ILE A 56 -5.33 -22.55 -1.89
C ILE A 56 -5.27 -21.27 -2.72
N ALA A 57 -5.81 -20.19 -2.17
CA ALA A 57 -5.85 -18.87 -2.80
C ALA A 57 -4.70 -18.00 -2.28
N LEU A 58 -3.91 -17.40 -3.18
CA LEU A 58 -2.77 -16.55 -2.83
C LEU A 58 -3.06 -15.10 -3.22
N SER A 59 -2.99 -14.19 -2.24
CA SER A 59 -3.04 -12.74 -2.48
C SER A 59 -1.61 -12.21 -2.65
N VAL A 60 -1.27 -11.74 -3.88
CA VAL A 60 0.10 -11.51 -4.31
C VAL A 60 0.33 -10.07 -4.75
N GLU A 61 1.29 -9.41 -4.10
CA GLU A 61 1.88 -8.15 -4.52
C GLU A 61 3.21 -8.41 -5.27
N THR A 62 3.68 -7.49 -6.10
CA THR A 62 4.87 -7.71 -6.95
C THR A 62 6.12 -8.09 -6.15
N PHE A 63 6.36 -7.45 -5.01
CA PHE A 63 7.49 -7.81 -4.14
C PHE A 63 7.38 -9.21 -3.52
N ALA A 64 6.19 -9.81 -3.53
CA ALA A 64 5.93 -11.14 -2.99
C ALA A 64 5.80 -12.23 -4.09
N ALA A 65 5.95 -11.87 -5.37
CA ALA A 65 5.67 -12.77 -6.49
C ALA A 65 6.50 -14.07 -6.43
N ARG A 66 7.82 -13.96 -6.27
CA ARG A 66 8.71 -15.13 -6.17
C ARG A 66 8.34 -16.03 -4.98
N ARG A 67 8.01 -15.43 -3.84
CA ARG A 67 7.54 -16.18 -2.67
C ARG A 67 6.23 -16.90 -2.95
N ALA A 68 5.28 -16.23 -3.58
CA ALA A 68 3.99 -16.83 -3.96
C ALA A 68 4.17 -18.04 -4.88
N TYR A 69 5.06 -17.94 -5.86
CA TYR A 69 5.36 -19.07 -6.76
C TYR A 69 6.00 -20.24 -6.04
N ASN A 70 6.88 -20.00 -5.07
CA ASN A 70 7.44 -21.06 -4.24
C ASN A 70 6.37 -21.71 -3.33
N ILE A 71 5.47 -20.91 -2.76
CA ILE A 71 4.32 -21.42 -1.98
C ILE A 71 3.42 -22.28 -2.84
N ALA A 72 3.09 -21.82 -4.06
CA ALA A 72 2.29 -22.59 -5.00
C ALA A 72 2.93 -23.94 -5.31
N LYS A 73 4.23 -23.97 -5.62
CA LYS A 73 4.96 -25.23 -5.86
C LYS A 73 4.97 -26.16 -4.65
N LYS A 74 5.14 -25.60 -3.43
CA LYS A 74 5.18 -26.39 -2.18
C LYS A 74 3.85 -27.10 -1.92
N TYR A 75 2.73 -26.40 -2.12
CA TYR A 75 1.41 -26.92 -1.71
C TYR A 75 0.57 -27.50 -2.85
N LYS A 76 1.03 -27.40 -4.10
CA LYS A 76 0.30 -28.01 -5.24
C LYS A 76 0.28 -29.52 -5.13
N THR A 77 -0.92 -30.09 -5.21
CA THR A 77 -1.19 -31.53 -5.29
C THR A 77 -2.11 -31.82 -6.49
N LEU A 78 -2.36 -33.09 -6.77
CA LEU A 78 -3.34 -33.49 -7.78
C LEU A 78 -4.81 -33.26 -7.35
N GLN A 79 -5.02 -32.97 -6.06
CA GLN A 79 -6.36 -32.91 -5.47
C GLN A 79 -6.80 -31.48 -5.14
N ASN A 80 -5.89 -30.50 -5.17
CA ASN A 80 -6.21 -29.12 -4.88
C ASN A 80 -6.04 -28.19 -6.09
N GLN A 81 -6.69 -27.01 -6.00
CA GLN A 81 -6.53 -25.92 -6.96
C GLN A 81 -5.69 -24.81 -6.33
N ILE A 82 -4.72 -24.30 -7.05
CA ILE A 82 -3.99 -23.08 -6.70
C ILE A 82 -4.58 -21.91 -7.47
N VAL A 83 -5.02 -20.87 -6.75
CA VAL A 83 -5.59 -19.65 -7.33
C VAL A 83 -4.75 -18.45 -6.93
N MET A 84 -4.40 -17.58 -7.87
CA MET A 84 -3.67 -16.35 -7.58
C MET A 84 -4.47 -15.10 -7.96
N GLY A 85 -4.47 -14.12 -7.09
CA GLY A 85 -5.06 -12.80 -7.33
C GLY A 85 -4.25 -11.69 -6.68
N GLY A 86 -4.63 -10.44 -6.95
CA GLY A 86 -3.95 -9.24 -6.45
C GLY A 86 -3.22 -8.48 -7.55
N PHE A 87 -2.41 -7.49 -7.16
CA PHE A 87 -1.76 -6.59 -8.11
C PHE A 87 -0.83 -7.30 -9.09
N HIS A 88 0.00 -8.22 -8.59
CA HIS A 88 0.98 -8.88 -9.45
C HIS A 88 0.36 -9.85 -10.46
N PRO A 89 -0.49 -10.83 -10.07
CA PRO A 89 -1.15 -11.72 -11.04
C PRO A 89 -2.04 -10.96 -12.03
N SER A 90 -2.59 -9.82 -11.64
CA SER A 90 -3.35 -8.97 -12.56
C SER A 90 -2.49 -8.25 -13.59
N ALA A 91 -1.25 -7.90 -13.21
CA ALA A 91 -0.28 -7.26 -14.12
C ALA A 91 0.45 -8.27 -15.01
N MET A 92 0.68 -9.50 -14.50
CA MET A 92 1.47 -10.55 -15.14
C MET A 92 0.72 -11.89 -15.13
N PRO A 93 -0.47 -11.97 -15.76
CA PRO A 93 -1.33 -13.16 -15.66
C PRO A 93 -0.72 -14.41 -16.30
N ASP A 94 -0.05 -14.27 -17.44
CA ASP A 94 0.58 -15.40 -18.14
C ASP A 94 1.71 -15.99 -17.33
N GLU A 95 2.55 -15.14 -16.67
CA GLU A 95 3.59 -15.58 -15.75
C GLU A 95 3.01 -16.32 -14.54
N ALA A 96 1.96 -15.77 -13.92
CA ALA A 96 1.31 -16.39 -12.77
C ALA A 96 0.71 -17.76 -13.13
N LEU A 97 0.17 -17.92 -14.34
CA LEU A 97 -0.40 -19.19 -14.85
C LEU A 97 0.63 -20.31 -15.06
N GLU A 98 1.92 -20.01 -15.00
CA GLU A 98 2.97 -21.06 -14.96
C GLU A 98 3.02 -21.76 -13.60
N TYR A 99 2.44 -21.14 -12.55
CA TYR A 99 2.52 -21.60 -11.16
C TYR A 99 1.18 -21.90 -10.50
N CYS A 100 0.07 -21.53 -11.14
CA CYS A 100 -1.28 -21.76 -10.59
C CYS A 100 -2.26 -22.27 -11.65
N ASP A 101 -3.39 -22.77 -11.19
CA ASP A 101 -4.45 -23.28 -12.07
C ASP A 101 -5.33 -22.14 -12.59
N THR A 102 -5.55 -21.11 -11.77
CA THR A 102 -6.45 -20.00 -12.09
C THR A 102 -5.87 -18.67 -11.61
N VAL A 103 -6.00 -17.63 -12.44
CA VAL A 103 -5.69 -16.24 -12.11
C VAL A 103 -6.97 -15.41 -12.04
N LEU A 104 -7.12 -14.65 -10.95
CA LEU A 104 -8.18 -13.66 -10.76
C LEU A 104 -7.60 -12.25 -11.05
N ILE A 105 -7.98 -11.66 -12.17
CA ILE A 105 -7.52 -10.34 -12.61
C ILE A 105 -8.49 -9.27 -12.11
N GLY A 106 -7.99 -8.31 -11.33
CA GLY A 106 -8.76 -7.19 -10.81
C GLY A 106 -9.40 -7.48 -9.46
N ASP A 107 -10.65 -7.06 -9.27
CA ASP A 107 -11.34 -7.15 -7.99
C ASP A 107 -11.85 -8.56 -7.69
N ALA A 108 -11.74 -8.95 -6.42
CA ALA A 108 -12.23 -10.25 -5.96
C ALA A 108 -13.76 -10.30 -5.88
N GLU A 109 -14.42 -9.15 -5.70
CA GLU A 109 -15.86 -9.06 -5.49
C GLU A 109 -16.71 -9.67 -6.63
N ASP A 110 -16.19 -9.71 -7.85
CA ASP A 110 -16.85 -10.36 -9.00
C ASP A 110 -16.11 -11.61 -9.47
N THR A 111 -14.79 -11.63 -9.40
CA THR A 111 -14.02 -12.77 -9.91
C THR A 111 -14.06 -13.99 -9.00
N TRP A 112 -14.05 -13.80 -7.69
CA TRP A 112 -14.06 -14.89 -6.73
C TRP A 112 -15.38 -15.68 -6.69
N PRO A 113 -16.58 -15.04 -6.58
CA PRO A 113 -17.84 -15.77 -6.65
C PRO A 113 -18.02 -16.52 -7.97
N ALA A 114 -17.64 -15.90 -9.10
CA ALA A 114 -17.72 -16.57 -10.41
C ALA A 114 -16.81 -17.79 -10.51
N TYR A 115 -15.58 -17.69 -9.95
CA TYR A 115 -14.69 -18.85 -9.88
C TYR A 115 -15.28 -19.99 -9.02
N LEU A 116 -15.83 -19.66 -7.85
CA LEU A 116 -16.42 -20.66 -6.95
C LEU A 116 -17.63 -21.37 -7.59
N GLU A 117 -18.45 -20.64 -8.33
CA GLU A 117 -19.58 -21.19 -9.05
C GLU A 117 -19.13 -22.19 -10.14
N ASP A 118 -18.18 -21.78 -11.00
CA ASP A 118 -17.62 -22.64 -12.04
C ASP A 118 -16.89 -23.85 -11.41
N LEU A 119 -16.21 -23.68 -10.27
CA LEU A 119 -15.55 -24.78 -9.57
C LEU A 119 -16.55 -25.80 -9.03
N LYS A 120 -17.68 -25.38 -8.45
CA LYS A 120 -18.77 -26.26 -8.02
C LYS A 120 -19.35 -27.08 -9.21
N ASN A 121 -19.37 -26.47 -10.40
CA ASN A 121 -19.80 -27.11 -11.65
C ASN A 121 -18.67 -27.91 -12.33
N GLN A 122 -17.51 -28.08 -11.70
CA GLN A 122 -16.33 -28.79 -12.23
C GLN A 122 -15.81 -28.24 -13.57
N ALA A 123 -16.01 -26.95 -13.83
CA ALA A 123 -15.61 -26.28 -15.06
C ALA A 123 -14.87 -24.93 -14.79
N PRO A 124 -13.89 -24.86 -13.87
CA PRO A 124 -13.20 -23.60 -13.60
C PRO A 124 -12.38 -23.17 -14.82
N LYS A 125 -12.42 -21.86 -15.10
CA LYS A 125 -11.60 -21.23 -16.15
C LYS A 125 -10.22 -20.93 -15.60
N ARG A 126 -9.25 -20.82 -16.49
CA ARG A 126 -7.88 -20.43 -16.13
C ARG A 126 -7.77 -18.94 -15.75
N ILE A 127 -8.65 -18.08 -16.29
CA ILE A 127 -8.64 -16.64 -16.03
C ILE A 127 -10.08 -16.15 -15.78
N TYR A 128 -10.24 -15.38 -14.70
CA TYR A 128 -11.43 -14.56 -14.44
C TYR A 128 -10.99 -13.09 -14.39
N LYS A 129 -11.72 -12.22 -15.07
CA LYS A 129 -11.37 -10.81 -15.19
C LYS A 129 -12.49 -9.90 -14.71
N SER A 130 -12.20 -9.05 -13.74
CA SER A 130 -13.10 -8.01 -13.26
C SER A 130 -13.29 -6.92 -14.31
N ASP A 131 -14.50 -6.40 -14.44
CA ASP A 131 -14.79 -5.18 -15.21
C ASP A 131 -14.77 -3.91 -14.34
N HIS A 132 -14.51 -4.07 -13.05
CA HIS A 132 -14.47 -3.00 -12.04
C HIS A 132 -15.80 -2.23 -11.90
N LYS A 133 -16.94 -2.87 -12.11
CA LYS A 133 -18.27 -2.24 -11.97
C LYS A 133 -19.02 -2.67 -10.71
N HIS A 134 -18.63 -3.76 -10.08
CA HIS A 134 -19.28 -4.26 -8.88
C HIS A 134 -19.16 -3.29 -7.72
N ARG A 135 -20.15 -3.30 -6.82
CA ARG A 135 -20.08 -2.54 -5.57
C ARG A 135 -18.99 -3.11 -4.68
N LEU A 136 -18.28 -2.23 -3.97
CA LEU A 136 -17.32 -2.65 -2.97
C LEU A 136 -18.03 -3.38 -1.84
N ALA A 137 -17.51 -4.51 -1.42
CA ALA A 137 -18.08 -5.32 -0.35
C ALA A 137 -18.16 -4.53 0.96
N LYS A 138 -19.30 -4.69 1.69
CA LYS A 138 -19.37 -4.29 3.11
C LYS A 138 -18.57 -5.30 3.91
N ILE A 139 -17.67 -4.83 4.74
CA ILE A 139 -16.71 -5.66 5.46
C ILE A 139 -16.93 -5.63 6.97
N ASP A 140 -16.62 -6.74 7.64
CA ASP A 140 -16.59 -6.81 9.11
C ASP A 140 -15.16 -7.11 9.61
N PHE A 141 -14.59 -6.16 10.35
CA PHE A 141 -13.29 -6.32 10.99
C PHE A 141 -13.30 -7.14 12.28
N ASN A 142 -14.46 -7.61 12.74
CA ASN A 142 -14.60 -8.59 13.82
C ASN A 142 -14.75 -10.03 13.30
N SER A 143 -14.56 -10.24 11.98
CA SER A 143 -14.59 -11.54 11.33
C SER A 143 -13.60 -12.53 11.96
N LYS A 144 -13.95 -13.81 11.97
CA LYS A 144 -13.11 -14.94 12.40
C LYS A 144 -11.80 -15.03 11.63
N ALA A 145 -11.70 -14.41 10.46
CA ALA A 145 -10.48 -14.34 9.64
C ALA A 145 -9.26 -13.78 10.41
N PHE A 146 -9.50 -13.02 11.50
CA PHE A 146 -8.47 -12.39 12.30
C PHE A 146 -8.22 -13.07 13.65
N ASP A 147 -8.97 -14.12 13.99
CA ASP A 147 -8.87 -14.80 15.29
C ASP A 147 -7.48 -15.43 15.49
N GLY A 148 -6.97 -15.29 16.71
CA GLY A 148 -5.64 -15.82 17.09
C GLY A 148 -4.45 -15.04 16.55
N LYS A 149 -4.64 -14.05 15.66
CA LYS A 149 -3.57 -13.29 15.02
C LYS A 149 -3.28 -11.96 15.74
N ARG A 150 -2.02 -11.56 15.77
CA ARG A 150 -1.57 -10.31 16.42
C ARG A 150 -1.24 -9.25 15.38
N TYR A 151 -2.07 -8.22 15.31
CA TYR A 151 -1.89 -7.06 14.46
C TYR A 151 -1.66 -5.78 15.26
N ASN A 152 -1.13 -4.76 14.60
CA ASN A 152 -1.11 -3.41 15.17
C ASN A 152 -2.56 -2.92 15.42
N PRO A 153 -2.80 -2.19 16.51
CA PRO A 153 -4.14 -1.75 16.92
C PRO A 153 -4.64 -0.54 16.08
N ILE A 154 -4.66 -0.71 14.77
CA ILE A 154 -5.13 0.27 13.79
C ILE A 154 -6.25 -0.38 12.98
N GLY A 155 -7.45 0.21 12.99
CA GLY A 155 -8.56 -0.22 12.15
C GLY A 155 -8.37 0.30 10.73
N LEU A 156 -8.45 -0.56 9.74
CA LEU A 156 -8.44 -0.15 8.34
C LEU A 156 -9.84 0.18 7.86
N VAL A 157 -9.98 1.24 7.08
CA VAL A 157 -11.24 1.66 6.45
C VAL A 157 -10.97 1.88 4.97
N GLN A 158 -11.86 1.42 4.11
CA GLN A 158 -11.82 1.70 2.68
C GLN A 158 -13.16 2.32 2.26
N PHE A 159 -13.17 3.62 2.07
CA PHE A 159 -14.31 4.36 1.55
C PHE A 159 -14.39 4.25 0.02
N SER A 160 -13.23 4.40 -0.63
CA SER A 160 -13.09 4.35 -2.08
C SER A 160 -11.95 3.44 -2.53
N ARG A 161 -11.96 3.06 -3.79
CA ARG A 161 -10.93 2.25 -4.44
C ARG A 161 -10.67 2.78 -5.84
N GLY A 162 -9.36 2.93 -6.17
CA GLY A 162 -8.90 3.52 -7.42
C GLY A 162 -8.57 5.01 -7.30
N CYS A 163 -7.94 5.55 -8.32
CA CYS A 163 -7.51 6.94 -8.36
C CYS A 163 -7.76 7.53 -9.75
N LYS A 164 -8.23 8.78 -9.82
CA LYS A 164 -8.50 9.48 -11.09
C LYS A 164 -7.25 9.99 -11.81
N PHE A 165 -6.10 10.01 -11.14
CA PHE A 165 -4.84 10.49 -11.69
C PHE A 165 -4.14 9.41 -12.51
N HIS A 166 -3.36 9.84 -13.52
CA HIS A 166 -2.64 8.98 -14.45
C HIS A 166 -1.12 9.07 -14.26
N CYS A 167 -0.65 8.98 -13.00
CA CYS A 167 0.79 8.99 -12.72
C CYS A 167 1.47 7.79 -13.39
N ASP A 168 2.57 8.02 -14.13
CA ASP A 168 3.21 7.02 -14.98
C ASP A 168 3.82 5.83 -14.22
N PHE A 169 4.23 6.05 -12.97
CA PHE A 169 4.81 5.05 -12.08
C PHE A 169 3.79 4.25 -11.27
N CYS A 170 2.52 4.69 -11.26
CA CYS A 170 1.55 4.21 -10.28
C CYS A 170 0.85 2.92 -10.72
N SER A 171 1.02 1.84 -9.96
CA SER A 171 0.34 0.56 -10.18
C SER A 171 -1.18 0.66 -10.01
N VAL A 172 -1.68 1.56 -9.15
CA VAL A 172 -3.12 1.80 -8.94
C VAL A 172 -3.78 2.29 -10.21
N SER A 173 -3.16 3.26 -10.90
CA SER A 173 -3.66 3.78 -12.17
C SER A 173 -3.76 2.69 -13.24
N SER A 174 -2.74 1.84 -13.32
CA SER A 174 -2.70 0.71 -14.27
C SER A 174 -3.72 -0.36 -13.91
N PHE A 175 -3.86 -0.71 -12.64
CA PHE A 175 -4.73 -1.79 -12.17
C PHE A 175 -6.22 -1.43 -12.33
N TYR A 176 -6.63 -0.23 -11.93
CA TYR A 176 -8.04 0.20 -11.99
C TYR A 176 -8.39 0.96 -13.27
N ASN A 177 -7.44 1.15 -14.18
CA ASN A 177 -7.64 1.95 -15.40
C ASN A 177 -8.28 3.31 -15.08
N CYS A 178 -7.80 3.97 -14.04
CA CYS A 178 -8.29 5.24 -13.49
C CYS A 178 -9.78 5.28 -13.14
N LYS A 179 -10.43 4.13 -13.03
CA LYS A 179 -11.80 4.04 -12.52
C LYS A 179 -11.78 4.16 -11.00
N VAL A 180 -12.78 4.84 -10.48
CA VAL A 180 -12.95 4.99 -9.03
C VAL A 180 -14.34 4.56 -8.63
N ARG A 181 -14.43 3.86 -7.51
CA ARG A 181 -15.69 3.42 -6.90
C ARG A 181 -15.63 3.74 -5.41
N GLN A 182 -16.78 4.06 -4.85
CA GLN A 182 -16.89 4.35 -3.42
C GLN A 182 -18.10 3.66 -2.80
N LYS A 183 -18.03 3.41 -1.51
CA LYS A 183 -19.16 2.98 -0.67
C LYS A 183 -20.01 4.18 -0.30
N SER A 184 -21.26 3.95 0.10
CA SER A 184 -22.06 5.03 0.70
C SER A 184 -21.52 5.41 2.10
N THR A 185 -21.75 6.65 2.50
CA THR A 185 -21.38 7.13 3.82
C THR A 185 -21.98 6.27 4.92
N GLU A 186 -23.25 5.83 4.78
CA GLU A 186 -23.92 4.96 5.75
C GLU A 186 -23.20 3.62 5.92
N THR A 187 -22.79 2.99 4.80
CA THR A 187 -22.02 1.72 4.83
C THR A 187 -20.73 1.90 5.62
N ILE A 188 -20.00 2.97 5.38
CA ILE A 188 -18.73 3.23 6.06
C ILE A 188 -18.94 3.51 7.55
N ILE A 189 -19.98 4.26 7.92
CA ILE A 189 -20.28 4.54 9.32
C ILE A 189 -20.63 3.25 10.06
N ASP A 190 -21.38 2.35 9.44
CA ASP A 190 -21.68 1.03 10.00
C ASP A 190 -20.41 0.19 10.18
N GLU A 191 -19.54 0.15 9.19
CA GLU A 191 -18.24 -0.54 9.29
C GLU A 191 -17.40 0.04 10.45
N ILE A 192 -17.29 1.37 10.54
CA ILE A 192 -16.50 2.04 11.59
C ILE A 192 -17.06 1.78 12.99
N ARG A 193 -18.38 1.70 13.17
CA ARG A 193 -19.00 1.36 14.45
C ARG A 193 -18.58 -0.01 14.96
N ASN A 194 -18.35 -0.96 14.05
CA ASN A 194 -17.91 -2.31 14.37
C ASN A 194 -16.39 -2.42 14.60
N ILE A 195 -15.59 -1.42 14.21
CA ILE A 195 -14.14 -1.40 14.44
C ILE A 195 -13.88 -1.05 15.92
N ARG A 196 -13.21 -1.95 16.65
CA ARG A 196 -12.86 -1.75 18.08
C ARG A 196 -11.71 -0.75 18.26
N GLU A 197 -10.78 -0.70 17.33
CA GLU A 197 -9.58 0.16 17.35
C GLU A 197 -9.97 1.65 17.45
N LYS A 198 -9.20 2.40 18.24
CA LYS A 198 -9.44 3.85 18.46
C LYS A 198 -8.85 4.71 17.36
N VAL A 199 -7.84 4.19 16.68
CA VAL A 199 -7.16 4.85 15.56
C VAL A 199 -7.51 4.11 14.28
N LEU A 200 -7.96 4.85 13.28
CA LEU A 200 -8.32 4.34 11.96
C LEU A 200 -7.33 4.83 10.92
N PHE A 201 -7.11 4.03 9.90
CA PHE A 201 -6.38 4.44 8.70
C PHE A 201 -7.26 4.18 7.47
N PHE A 202 -7.63 5.28 6.77
CA PHE A 202 -8.28 5.20 5.47
C PHE A 202 -7.23 4.82 4.43
N ILE A 203 -7.37 3.62 3.88
CA ILE A 203 -6.41 3.06 2.91
C ILE A 203 -6.75 3.42 1.46
N ASP A 204 -7.64 4.39 1.28
CA ASP A 204 -8.04 4.90 -0.03
C ASP A 204 -6.84 5.41 -0.80
N ASP A 205 -6.77 5.10 -2.09
CA ASP A 205 -5.72 5.62 -2.99
C ASP A 205 -5.81 7.15 -3.14
N ASN A 206 -7.03 7.68 -3.06
CA ASN A 206 -7.34 9.10 -2.90
C ASN A 206 -8.78 9.23 -2.36
N ILE A 207 -8.92 9.61 -1.09
CA ILE A 207 -10.23 9.75 -0.44
C ILE A 207 -11.08 10.90 -1.02
N PHE A 208 -10.46 11.84 -1.74
CA PHE A 208 -11.11 13.02 -2.30
C PHE A 208 -11.49 12.80 -3.76
N LEU A 209 -12.52 12.01 -4.01
CA LEU A 209 -13.13 11.88 -5.32
C LEU A 209 -13.86 13.15 -5.73
N ASP A 210 -14.68 13.62 -4.81
CA ASP A 210 -15.30 14.94 -4.84
C ASP A 210 -15.33 15.52 -3.41
N GLU A 211 -15.42 16.85 -3.33
CA GLU A 211 -15.39 17.57 -2.06
C GLU A 211 -16.65 17.33 -1.23
N ALA A 212 -17.81 17.18 -1.85
CA ALA A 212 -19.07 17.04 -1.17
C ALA A 212 -19.17 15.69 -0.42
N SER A 213 -18.85 14.60 -1.09
CA SER A 213 -18.81 13.24 -0.50
C SER A 213 -17.80 13.15 0.64
N ALA A 214 -16.63 13.80 0.51
CA ALA A 214 -15.63 13.83 1.56
C ALA A 214 -16.12 14.60 2.80
N ILE A 215 -16.77 15.75 2.61
CA ILE A 215 -17.34 16.53 3.70
C ILE A 215 -18.43 15.73 4.42
N GLU A 216 -19.35 15.12 3.67
CA GLU A 216 -20.41 14.28 4.20
C GLU A 216 -19.85 13.17 5.10
N LEU A 217 -18.86 12.43 4.59
CA LEU A 217 -18.17 11.37 5.32
C LEU A 217 -17.55 11.90 6.62
N PHE A 218 -16.81 13.02 6.58
CA PHE A 218 -16.11 13.54 7.75
C PHE A 218 -17.10 14.06 8.81
N LEU A 219 -18.20 14.69 8.40
CA LEU A 219 -19.26 15.10 9.32
C LEU A 219 -19.92 13.88 9.97
N ALA A 220 -20.15 12.80 9.22
CA ALA A 220 -20.74 11.57 9.74
C ALA A 220 -19.80 10.80 10.70
N ILE A 221 -18.48 10.87 10.52
CA ILE A 221 -17.48 10.26 11.41
C ILE A 221 -17.34 11.02 12.74
N LYS A 222 -17.54 12.36 12.75
CA LYS A 222 -17.29 13.22 13.92
C LYS A 222 -17.93 12.71 15.22
N PRO A 223 -19.21 12.24 15.24
CA PRO A 223 -19.86 11.71 16.46
C PRO A 223 -19.19 10.44 17.00
N LEU A 224 -18.50 9.66 16.17
CA LEU A 224 -17.86 8.40 16.56
C LEU A 224 -16.59 8.60 17.39
N LYS A 225 -16.07 9.84 17.48
CA LYS A 225 -14.90 10.23 18.29
C LYS A 225 -13.64 9.40 18.03
N LYS A 226 -13.55 8.74 16.88
CA LYS A 226 -12.35 8.03 16.43
C LYS A 226 -11.25 9.02 16.04
N LYS A 227 -9.99 8.59 16.15
CA LYS A 227 -8.85 9.29 15.53
C LYS A 227 -8.53 8.60 14.23
N TRP A 228 -8.16 9.37 13.19
CA TRP A 228 -7.95 8.76 11.89
C TRP A 228 -6.87 9.46 11.07
N ALA A 229 -6.34 8.72 10.12
CA ALA A 229 -5.37 9.18 9.14
C ALA A 229 -5.84 8.78 7.74
N CYS A 230 -5.44 9.55 6.72
CA CYS A 230 -5.72 9.23 5.31
C CYS A 230 -4.65 9.78 4.39
N GLN A 231 -4.69 9.36 3.12
CA GLN A 231 -3.92 9.97 2.05
C GLN A 231 -4.70 11.13 1.43
N ILE A 232 -3.99 12.23 1.17
CA ILE A 232 -4.53 13.42 0.48
C ILE A 232 -3.63 13.88 -0.66
N SER A 233 -4.21 14.58 -1.60
CA SER A 233 -3.46 15.28 -2.66
C SER A 233 -3.08 16.71 -2.25
N MET A 234 -2.21 17.34 -3.01
CA MET A 234 -1.67 18.68 -2.69
C MET A 234 -2.74 19.78 -2.72
N ASP A 235 -3.72 19.69 -3.60
CA ASP A 235 -4.85 20.61 -3.68
C ASP A 235 -5.70 20.62 -2.40
N VAL A 236 -5.91 19.44 -1.79
CA VAL A 236 -6.57 19.33 -0.48
C VAL A 236 -5.74 19.98 0.63
N ALA A 237 -4.42 19.82 0.59
CA ALA A 237 -3.51 20.46 1.55
C ALA A 237 -3.53 22.00 1.49
N LEU A 238 -3.94 22.57 0.35
CA LEU A 238 -4.14 24.01 0.17
C LEU A 238 -5.53 24.50 0.58
N ASN A 239 -6.48 23.59 0.81
CA ASN A 239 -7.87 23.92 1.17
C ASN A 239 -8.04 24.02 2.71
N ASP A 240 -7.93 25.24 3.25
CA ASP A 240 -8.03 25.52 4.70
C ASP A 240 -9.37 25.05 5.32
N LYS A 241 -10.49 25.21 4.60
CA LYS A 241 -11.82 24.76 5.04
C LYS A 241 -11.85 23.24 5.20
N MET A 242 -11.32 22.52 4.23
CA MET A 242 -11.28 21.06 4.25
C MET A 242 -10.41 20.54 5.40
N LEU A 243 -9.20 21.08 5.58
CA LEU A 243 -8.30 20.70 6.68
C LEU A 243 -8.93 20.93 8.05
N ARG A 244 -9.72 22.02 8.20
CA ARG A 244 -10.48 22.28 9.43
C ARG A 244 -11.53 21.20 9.68
N ILE A 245 -12.34 20.83 8.69
CA ILE A 245 -13.37 19.79 8.80
C ILE A 245 -12.72 18.44 9.14
N MET A 246 -11.63 18.09 8.48
CA MET A 246 -10.85 16.89 8.78
C MET A 246 -10.39 16.88 10.24
N ARG A 247 -9.80 17.98 10.72
CA ARG A 247 -9.34 18.07 12.11
C ARG A 247 -10.48 17.92 13.10
N GLU A 248 -11.61 18.58 12.86
CA GLU A 248 -12.80 18.53 13.74
C GLU A 248 -13.44 17.15 13.78
N SER A 249 -13.37 16.38 12.68
CA SER A 249 -13.87 15.00 12.60
C SER A 249 -12.93 13.96 13.20
N GLY A 250 -11.72 14.36 13.63
CA GLY A 250 -10.77 13.50 14.32
C GLY A 250 -9.50 13.13 13.55
N CYS A 251 -9.27 13.70 12.36
CA CYS A 251 -8.01 13.51 11.64
C CYS A 251 -6.82 13.98 12.48
N ILE A 252 -5.75 13.18 12.49
CA ILE A 252 -4.51 13.47 13.20
C ILE A 252 -3.28 13.44 12.30
N LEU A 253 -3.33 12.75 11.17
CA LEU A 253 -2.22 12.58 10.26
C LEU A 253 -2.72 12.50 8.83
N VAL A 254 -2.01 13.18 7.92
CA VAL A 254 -2.24 13.10 6.48
C VAL A 254 -0.99 12.57 5.78
N LEU A 255 -1.18 11.60 4.90
CA LEU A 255 -0.15 11.10 4.01
C LEU A 255 -0.22 11.88 2.70
N ILE A 256 0.92 12.42 2.26
CA ILE A 256 1.01 13.25 1.04
C ILE A 256 2.17 12.76 0.18
N GLY A 257 1.86 12.48 -1.09
CA GLY A 257 2.87 12.24 -2.11
C GLY A 257 3.44 13.56 -2.62
N PHE A 258 4.56 14.01 -2.06
CA PHE A 258 5.35 15.12 -2.63
C PHE A 258 6.04 14.66 -3.92
N GLU A 259 6.49 13.44 -3.95
CA GLU A 259 7.20 12.68 -4.97
C GLU A 259 8.56 13.29 -5.31
N SER A 260 8.64 14.52 -5.79
CA SER A 260 9.87 15.21 -6.14
C SER A 260 9.85 16.70 -5.75
N LEU A 261 11.03 17.28 -5.52
CA LEU A 261 11.23 18.72 -5.40
C LEU A 261 11.66 19.36 -6.74
N ASN A 262 11.65 18.58 -7.84
CA ASN A 262 11.98 19.04 -9.18
C ASN A 262 10.72 19.05 -10.05
N ALA A 263 10.38 20.23 -10.63
CA ALA A 263 9.17 20.41 -11.44
C ALA A 263 9.18 19.57 -12.72
N ASP A 264 10.33 19.35 -13.32
CA ASP A 264 10.43 18.57 -14.56
C ASP A 264 10.23 17.08 -14.28
N ASN A 265 10.72 16.57 -13.15
CA ASN A 265 10.37 15.22 -12.70
C ASN A 265 8.87 15.07 -12.47
N LEU A 266 8.20 16.04 -11.84
CA LEU A 266 6.74 16.01 -11.62
C LEU A 266 5.96 16.00 -12.93
N LYS A 267 6.44 16.71 -13.96
CA LYS A 267 5.86 16.66 -15.31
C LYS A 267 6.01 15.28 -15.93
N LEU A 268 7.21 14.68 -15.87
CA LEU A 268 7.46 13.32 -16.35
C LEU A 268 6.59 12.28 -15.65
N MET A 269 6.41 12.42 -14.35
CA MET A 269 5.53 11.59 -13.54
C MET A 269 4.05 11.74 -13.87
N ASN A 270 3.68 12.74 -14.68
CA ASN A 270 2.29 13.19 -14.87
C ASN A 270 1.58 13.51 -13.54
N LYS A 271 2.32 14.10 -12.59
CA LYS A 271 1.81 14.45 -11.24
C LYS A 271 1.25 15.87 -11.24
N VAL A 272 0.14 16.06 -11.95
CA VAL A 272 -0.47 17.39 -12.21
C VAL A 272 -0.80 18.16 -10.93
N SER A 273 -1.22 17.47 -9.86
CA SER A 273 -1.57 18.10 -8.58
C SER A 273 -0.38 18.77 -7.86
N ASN A 274 0.85 18.46 -8.25
CA ASN A 274 2.07 18.90 -7.58
C ASN A 274 2.92 19.89 -8.39
N LEU A 275 2.51 20.28 -9.58
CA LEU A 275 3.34 21.10 -10.49
C LEU A 275 3.73 22.47 -9.94
N GLN A 276 3.04 22.96 -8.92
CA GLN A 276 3.35 24.24 -8.26
C GLN A 276 4.16 23.99 -6.98
N ILE A 277 5.44 23.67 -7.11
CA ILE A 277 6.34 23.38 -5.98
C ILE A 277 6.38 24.52 -4.98
N GLU A 278 6.25 25.76 -5.44
CA GLU A 278 6.20 26.98 -4.60
C GLU A 278 5.06 26.93 -3.57
N THR A 279 4.03 26.11 -3.85
CA THR A 279 2.90 25.93 -2.92
C THR A 279 3.19 24.96 -1.77
N TYR A 280 4.27 24.18 -1.83
CA TYR A 280 4.57 23.15 -0.81
C TYR A 280 4.71 23.75 0.58
N GLU A 281 5.44 24.87 0.71
CA GLU A 281 5.60 25.57 2.00
C GLU A 281 4.23 26.00 2.55
N LYS A 282 3.36 26.56 1.70
CA LYS A 282 2.00 26.98 2.08
C LYS A 282 1.13 25.80 2.50
N ALA A 283 1.17 24.70 1.77
CA ALA A 283 0.45 23.47 2.09
C ALA A 283 0.87 22.91 3.45
N ILE A 284 2.19 22.82 3.70
CA ILE A 284 2.77 22.37 4.97
C ILE A 284 2.32 23.27 6.13
N GLN A 285 2.39 24.60 5.94
CA GLN A 285 1.94 25.57 6.95
C GLN A 285 0.46 25.43 7.26
N ASN A 286 -0.41 25.26 6.24
CA ASN A 286 -1.84 25.03 6.43
C ASN A 286 -2.11 23.77 7.25
N ILE A 287 -1.47 22.66 6.93
CA ILE A 287 -1.65 21.40 7.65
C ILE A 287 -1.25 21.56 9.11
N TYR A 288 -0.10 22.19 9.39
CA TYR A 288 0.37 22.41 10.77
C TYR A 288 -0.47 23.41 11.54
N LYS A 289 -1.03 24.44 10.88
CA LYS A 289 -2.02 25.37 11.44
C LYS A 289 -3.21 24.61 12.05
N HIS A 290 -3.66 23.55 11.35
CA HIS A 290 -4.74 22.67 11.83
C HIS A 290 -4.25 21.55 12.76
N LYS A 291 -2.99 21.55 13.21
CA LYS A 291 -2.40 20.56 14.12
C LYS A 291 -2.49 19.12 13.58
N LEU A 292 -2.45 18.97 12.27
CA LEU A 292 -2.34 17.66 11.59
C LEU A 292 -0.86 17.33 11.41
N MET A 293 -0.51 16.06 11.58
CA MET A 293 0.83 15.54 11.28
C MET A 293 0.94 15.22 9.78
N ILE A 294 2.16 15.27 9.26
CA ILE A 294 2.44 14.94 7.85
C ILE A 294 3.28 13.66 7.78
N TYR A 295 2.83 12.71 6.98
CA TYR A 295 3.62 11.61 6.47
C TYR A 295 3.92 11.89 5.00
N ALA A 296 5.17 12.20 4.67
CA ALA A 296 5.59 12.56 3.32
C ALA A 296 6.11 11.32 2.56
N THR A 297 5.79 11.22 1.26
CA THR A 297 6.41 10.23 0.38
C THR A 297 7.16 10.91 -0.74
N PHE A 298 8.37 10.38 -1.03
CA PHE A 298 9.23 10.82 -2.12
C PHE A 298 9.63 9.61 -2.95
N VAL A 299 9.60 9.78 -4.27
CA VAL A 299 10.09 8.81 -5.26
C VAL A 299 11.32 9.43 -5.91
N LEU A 300 12.47 8.79 -5.75
CA LEU A 300 13.77 9.31 -6.13
C LEU A 300 14.38 8.47 -7.26
N GLY A 301 15.04 9.13 -8.21
CA GLY A 301 15.69 8.48 -9.34
C GLY A 301 15.04 8.73 -10.68
N TYR A 302 14.11 9.68 -10.78
CA TYR A 302 13.63 10.17 -12.08
C TYR A 302 14.74 10.88 -12.87
N ASP A 303 14.48 11.13 -14.13
CA ASP A 303 15.45 11.55 -15.13
C ASP A 303 16.25 12.81 -14.75
N TYR A 304 15.67 13.73 -13.96
CA TYR A 304 16.36 14.95 -13.48
C TYR A 304 16.90 14.83 -12.05
N ASP A 305 16.82 13.65 -11.42
CA ASP A 305 17.40 13.47 -10.09
C ASP A 305 18.92 13.25 -10.17
N THR A 306 19.58 13.73 -9.12
CA THR A 306 21.03 13.62 -8.92
C THR A 306 21.32 13.20 -7.48
N PRO A 307 22.52 12.77 -7.13
CA PRO A 307 22.89 12.53 -5.74
C PRO A 307 22.69 13.75 -4.83
N LYS A 308 22.75 14.96 -5.42
CA LYS A 308 22.49 16.22 -4.69
C LYS A 308 21.00 16.38 -4.39
N SER A 309 20.11 16.11 -5.35
CA SER A 309 18.65 16.23 -5.14
C SER A 309 18.14 15.30 -4.04
N ILE A 310 18.73 14.09 -3.89
CA ILE A 310 18.40 13.18 -2.79
C ILE A 310 18.73 13.81 -1.42
N LYS A 311 19.90 14.44 -1.30
CA LYS A 311 20.30 15.15 -0.07
C LYS A 311 19.40 16.35 0.22
N GLU A 312 19.03 17.09 -0.80
CA GLU A 312 18.09 18.23 -0.70
C GLU A 312 16.71 17.79 -0.23
N THR A 313 16.20 16.65 -0.76
CA THR A 313 14.93 16.06 -0.35
C THR A 313 14.97 15.64 1.13
N LEU A 314 16.05 15.02 1.59
CA LEU A 314 16.24 14.70 3.00
C LEU A 314 16.26 15.98 3.86
N ALA A 315 17.02 16.99 3.43
CA ALA A 315 17.12 18.26 4.15
C ALA A 315 15.75 18.96 4.25
N PHE A 316 14.96 18.93 3.16
CA PHE A 316 13.59 19.44 3.14
C PHE A 316 12.70 18.72 4.16
N ALA A 317 12.69 17.39 4.17
CA ALA A 317 11.88 16.62 5.11
C ALA A 317 12.27 16.86 6.58
N VAL A 318 13.55 17.02 6.87
CA VAL A 318 14.06 17.35 8.22
C VAL A 318 13.73 18.79 8.62
N LYS A 319 13.88 19.77 7.70
CA LYS A 319 13.53 21.18 7.90
C LYS A 319 12.08 21.35 8.32
N HIS A 320 11.18 20.63 7.63
CA HIS A 320 9.74 20.72 7.89
C HIS A 320 9.24 19.81 9.01
N ASN A 321 10.13 19.09 9.69
CA ASN A 321 9.80 18.21 10.82
C ASN A 321 8.63 17.26 10.52
N PHE A 322 8.60 16.60 9.36
CA PHE A 322 7.55 15.63 9.04
C PHE A 322 7.47 14.52 10.08
N ALA A 323 6.25 14.05 10.39
CA ALA A 323 6.07 12.97 11.36
C ALA A 323 6.72 11.66 10.87
N ALA A 324 6.59 11.37 9.59
CA ALA A 324 7.30 10.30 8.90
C ALA A 324 7.64 10.74 7.47
N ALA A 325 8.63 10.09 6.87
CA ALA A 325 8.96 10.29 5.46
C ALA A 325 9.53 9.00 4.85
N ASN A 326 9.09 8.68 3.63
CA ASN A 326 9.65 7.61 2.81
C ASN A 326 10.55 8.21 1.72
N PHE A 327 11.77 7.67 1.61
CA PHE A 327 12.74 8.00 0.57
C PHE A 327 12.96 6.73 -0.26
N ASN A 328 12.07 6.49 -1.23
CA ASN A 328 12.10 5.27 -1.99
C ASN A 328 12.84 5.48 -3.31
N PRO A 329 13.77 4.59 -3.68
CA PRO A 329 14.22 4.53 -5.06
C PRO A 329 13.01 4.24 -5.94
N LEU A 330 12.99 4.82 -7.11
CA LEU A 330 11.99 4.52 -8.13
C LEU A 330 12.05 3.03 -8.45
N ILE A 331 10.92 2.36 -8.37
CA ILE A 331 10.77 0.95 -8.76
C ILE A 331 9.75 0.87 -9.89
N PRO A 332 10.17 0.47 -11.10
CA PRO A 332 9.26 0.26 -12.20
C PRO A 332 8.41 -1.00 -11.95
N MET A 333 7.15 -0.80 -11.58
CA MET A 333 6.20 -1.88 -11.38
C MET A 333 5.70 -2.43 -12.72
N PRO A 334 5.49 -3.74 -12.87
CA PRO A 334 5.00 -4.32 -14.12
C PRO A 334 3.66 -3.68 -14.53
N ALA A 335 3.39 -3.66 -15.82
CA ALA A 335 2.22 -3.06 -16.48
C ALA A 335 2.09 -1.53 -16.34
N THR A 336 2.96 -0.81 -15.61
CA THR A 336 2.95 0.66 -15.55
C THR A 336 3.54 1.28 -16.82
N THR A 337 3.17 2.53 -17.10
CA THR A 337 3.74 3.31 -18.21
C THR A 337 5.25 3.49 -18.03
N LEU A 338 5.70 3.72 -16.81
CA LEU A 338 7.11 3.83 -16.46
C LEU A 338 7.88 2.54 -16.80
N TYR A 339 7.38 1.36 -16.41
CA TYR A 339 8.03 0.09 -16.71
C TYR A 339 8.23 -0.09 -18.22
N LYS A 340 7.16 0.11 -19.01
CA LYS A 340 7.21 0.01 -20.46
C LYS A 340 8.19 1.02 -21.10
N ARG A 341 8.27 2.24 -20.55
CA ARG A 341 9.22 3.27 -21.00
C ARG A 341 10.67 2.83 -20.79
N LEU A 342 10.99 2.36 -19.57
CA LEU A 342 12.35 1.91 -19.24
C LEU A 342 12.75 0.64 -19.99
N GLU A 343 11.82 -0.30 -20.17
CA GLU A 343 12.01 -1.50 -20.99
C GLU A 343 12.34 -1.14 -22.44
N ALA A 344 11.52 -0.28 -23.09
CA ALA A 344 11.74 0.18 -24.46
C ALA A 344 13.07 0.95 -24.65
N GLN A 345 13.57 1.58 -23.58
CA GLN A 345 14.86 2.28 -23.55
C GLN A 345 16.06 1.36 -23.20
N ASN A 346 15.85 0.07 -22.97
CA ASN A 346 16.84 -0.88 -22.47
C ASN A 346 17.53 -0.40 -21.18
N LYS A 347 16.76 0.24 -20.27
CA LYS A 347 17.27 0.77 -19.01
C LYS A 347 17.01 -0.12 -17.81
N LEU A 348 16.27 -1.21 -17.95
CA LEU A 348 16.09 -2.18 -16.88
C LEU A 348 17.40 -2.96 -16.67
N ILE A 349 17.85 -3.11 -15.41
CA ILE A 349 18.98 -3.98 -15.04
C ILE A 349 18.52 -5.44 -15.11
N TYR A 350 17.26 -5.69 -14.70
CA TYR A 350 16.60 -6.99 -14.75
C TYR A 350 15.22 -6.82 -15.39
N ASP A 351 14.92 -7.64 -16.40
CA ASP A 351 13.60 -7.60 -17.06
C ASP A 351 12.46 -7.92 -16.07
N LYS A 352 12.69 -8.91 -15.21
CA LYS A 352 11.74 -9.35 -14.17
C LYS A 352 12.40 -9.27 -12.80
N TRP A 353 12.69 -8.05 -12.33
CA TRP A 353 13.41 -7.82 -11.07
C TRP A 353 12.77 -8.55 -9.86
N TRP A 354 11.45 -8.79 -9.89
CA TRP A 354 10.72 -9.50 -8.83
C TRP A 354 11.01 -11.00 -8.77
N LEU A 355 11.58 -11.58 -9.81
CA LEU A 355 12.02 -12.97 -9.86
C LEU A 355 13.54 -13.12 -9.68
N GLU A 356 14.28 -12.01 -9.72
CA GLU A 356 15.74 -12.02 -9.67
C GLU A 356 16.26 -12.52 -8.32
N ASN A 357 17.13 -13.52 -8.34
CA ASN A 357 17.66 -14.15 -7.13
C ASN A 357 18.60 -13.23 -6.34
N GLU A 358 19.31 -12.36 -7.01
CA GLU A 358 20.28 -11.43 -6.42
C GLU A 358 19.63 -10.11 -5.96
N TYR A 359 18.38 -9.85 -6.36
CA TYR A 359 17.69 -8.62 -6.00
C TYR A 359 17.41 -8.55 -4.50
N LYS A 360 17.88 -7.49 -3.87
CA LYS A 360 17.69 -7.19 -2.46
C LYS A 360 16.75 -5.99 -2.30
N TYR A 361 15.92 -6.02 -1.27
CA TYR A 361 15.01 -4.91 -0.98
C TYR A 361 15.79 -3.59 -0.80
N GLY A 362 15.46 -2.64 -1.64
CA GLY A 362 16.10 -1.32 -1.68
C GLY A 362 17.18 -1.15 -2.74
N ASP A 363 17.50 -2.21 -3.50
CA ASP A 363 18.38 -2.11 -4.65
C ASP A 363 17.68 -1.39 -5.81
N THR A 364 18.47 -0.71 -6.64
CA THR A 364 17.99 -0.07 -7.86
C THR A 364 17.95 -1.11 -8.98
N VAL A 365 16.84 -1.17 -9.72
CA VAL A 365 16.58 -2.19 -10.75
C VAL A 365 16.65 -1.65 -12.19
N TYR A 366 17.11 -0.42 -12.36
CA TYR A 366 17.26 0.24 -13.66
C TYR A 366 18.45 1.22 -13.63
N TYR A 367 18.84 1.74 -14.79
CA TYR A 367 19.90 2.73 -14.94
C TYR A 367 19.33 4.15 -14.94
N PRO A 368 19.51 4.96 -13.84
CA PRO A 368 19.09 6.35 -13.80
C PRO A 368 19.87 7.23 -14.78
N GLU A 369 19.31 8.39 -15.18
CA GLU A 369 19.94 9.29 -16.17
C GLU A 369 21.20 10.00 -15.63
N ASN A 370 21.11 10.57 -14.42
CA ASN A 370 22.13 11.51 -13.91
C ASN A 370 22.85 11.01 -12.65
N MET A 371 22.83 9.73 -12.42
CA MET A 371 23.56 9.08 -11.32
C MET A 371 23.72 7.58 -11.61
N THR A 372 24.62 6.93 -10.91
CA THR A 372 24.73 5.47 -11.01
C THR A 372 23.62 4.77 -10.21
N PRO A 373 23.26 3.51 -10.51
CA PRO A 373 22.35 2.72 -9.68
C PRO A 373 22.77 2.68 -8.21
N THR A 374 24.09 2.59 -7.95
CA THR A 374 24.67 2.59 -6.60
C THR A 374 24.46 3.93 -5.88
N ASP A 375 24.62 5.07 -6.59
CA ASP A 375 24.38 6.39 -6.01
C ASP A 375 22.92 6.54 -5.54
N LEU A 376 21.96 6.09 -6.36
CA LEU A 376 20.55 6.12 -6.02
C LEU A 376 20.24 5.23 -4.81
N GLN A 377 20.70 3.99 -4.85
CA GLN A 377 20.50 3.00 -3.78
C GLN A 377 21.06 3.50 -2.45
N GLU A 378 22.32 3.89 -2.42
CA GLU A 378 22.99 4.36 -1.19
C GLU A 378 22.41 5.72 -0.73
N GLY A 379 22.07 6.61 -1.65
CA GLY A 379 21.43 7.88 -1.34
C GLY A 379 20.08 7.68 -0.62
N CYS A 380 19.21 6.84 -1.16
CA CYS A 380 17.92 6.52 -0.55
C CYS A 380 18.07 5.78 0.79
N LYS A 381 18.98 4.81 0.86
CA LYS A 381 19.29 4.10 2.10
C LYS A 381 19.76 5.06 3.18
N ASN A 382 20.76 5.90 2.87
CA ASN A 382 21.30 6.88 3.82
C ASN A 382 20.25 7.89 4.30
N ALA A 383 19.35 8.35 3.40
CA ALA A 383 18.24 9.23 3.76
C ALA A 383 17.28 8.54 4.73
N ARG A 384 16.88 7.29 4.45
CA ARG A 384 16.02 6.50 5.34
C ARG A 384 16.64 6.30 6.73
N PHE A 385 17.92 5.90 6.77
CA PHE A 385 18.61 5.65 8.04
C PHE A 385 18.80 6.95 8.84
N TYR A 386 19.23 8.03 8.21
CA TYR A 386 19.42 9.32 8.89
C TYR A 386 18.12 9.87 9.46
N PHE A 387 17.05 9.91 8.64
CA PHE A 387 15.75 10.43 9.05
C PHE A 387 15.16 9.66 10.24
N ASN A 388 15.46 8.36 10.35
CA ASN A 388 14.98 7.47 11.41
C ASN A 388 16.01 7.26 12.55
N THR A 389 17.05 8.09 12.66
CA THR A 389 17.89 8.11 13.87
C THR A 389 17.11 8.64 15.07
N TYR A 390 17.39 8.13 16.26
CA TYR A 390 16.73 8.61 17.49
C TYR A 390 16.89 10.12 17.69
N LYS A 391 18.07 10.67 17.37
CA LYS A 391 18.35 12.11 17.42
C LYS A 391 17.39 12.89 16.48
N CYS A 392 17.23 12.46 15.25
CA CYS A 392 16.35 13.09 14.28
C CYS A 392 14.86 12.94 14.67
N ILE A 393 14.45 11.75 15.17
CA ILE A 393 13.09 11.51 15.66
C ILE A 393 12.77 12.46 16.82
N LEU A 394 13.64 12.56 17.83
CA LEU A 394 13.42 13.41 18.99
C LEU A 394 13.34 14.89 18.58
N LYS A 395 14.27 15.36 17.72
CA LYS A 395 14.24 16.72 17.19
C LYS A 395 12.88 17.03 16.51
N ARG A 396 12.41 16.18 15.62
CA ARG A 396 11.14 16.36 14.90
C ARG A 396 9.93 16.34 15.85
N LEU A 397 9.98 15.51 16.89
CA LEU A 397 8.92 15.46 17.91
C LEU A 397 8.79 16.81 18.62
N VAL A 398 9.90 17.36 19.14
CA VAL A 398 9.85 18.57 19.97
C VAL A 398 9.75 19.86 19.17
N CYS A 399 10.26 19.89 17.94
CA CYS A 399 10.26 21.10 17.10
C CYS A 399 8.92 21.36 16.38
N ASN A 400 7.93 20.46 16.47
CA ASN A 400 6.65 20.66 15.82
C ASN A 400 5.47 20.50 16.80
N ARG A 401 4.74 21.59 17.01
CA ARG A 401 3.59 21.62 17.92
C ARG A 401 2.47 20.63 17.53
N ALA A 402 2.35 20.27 16.25
CA ALA A 402 1.38 19.26 15.81
C ALA A 402 1.65 17.87 16.40
N HIS A 403 2.91 17.59 16.77
CA HIS A 403 3.32 16.32 17.37
C HIS A 403 3.09 16.24 18.88
N LEU A 404 3.00 17.41 19.58
CA LEU A 404 3.03 17.46 21.04
C LEU A 404 1.67 17.17 21.73
N ASN A 405 0.58 17.08 20.99
CA ASN A 405 -0.67 16.57 21.56
C ASN A 405 -0.47 15.11 22.04
N PRO A 406 -0.94 14.70 23.23
CA PRO A 406 -0.65 13.37 23.78
C PRO A 406 -0.94 12.21 22.83
N ILE A 407 -2.07 12.25 22.11
CA ILE A 407 -2.43 11.21 21.15
C ILE A 407 -1.49 11.24 19.95
N ASN A 408 -1.22 12.43 19.42
CA ASN A 408 -0.31 12.60 18.28
C ASN A 408 1.12 12.15 18.64
N ALA A 409 1.59 12.46 19.86
CA ALA A 409 2.92 12.06 20.33
C ALA A 409 3.05 10.52 20.41
N VAL A 410 2.03 9.84 20.92
CA VAL A 410 2.00 8.37 20.95
C VAL A 410 2.02 7.80 19.54
N VAL A 411 1.17 8.30 18.64
CA VAL A 411 1.13 7.84 17.23
C VAL A 411 2.44 8.15 16.52
N PHE A 412 3.01 9.35 16.72
CA PHE A 412 4.31 9.73 16.17
C PHE A 412 5.42 8.77 16.61
N LEU A 413 5.52 8.48 17.91
CA LEU A 413 6.56 7.59 18.44
C LEU A 413 6.36 6.16 17.93
N ALA A 414 5.14 5.63 17.98
CA ALA A 414 4.84 4.31 17.46
C ALA A 414 5.21 4.18 15.98
N LEU A 415 4.79 5.13 15.15
CA LEU A 415 5.10 5.16 13.71
C LEU A 415 6.61 5.16 13.45
N ASN A 416 7.37 6.01 14.15
CA ASN A 416 8.82 6.11 13.96
C ASN A 416 9.58 4.87 14.47
N ILE A 417 9.17 4.28 15.60
CA ILE A 417 9.77 3.05 16.13
C ILE A 417 9.53 1.88 15.17
N ILE A 418 8.28 1.74 14.68
CA ILE A 418 7.92 0.69 13.71
C ILE A 418 8.70 0.90 12.42
N SER A 419 8.69 2.12 11.85
CA SER A 419 9.42 2.43 10.61
C SER A 419 10.92 2.11 10.74
N ARG A 420 11.54 2.51 11.86
CA ARG A 420 12.95 2.19 12.11
C ARG A 420 13.20 0.68 12.12
N LYS A 421 12.38 -0.09 12.84
CA LYS A 421 12.52 -1.55 12.90
C LYS A 421 12.35 -2.19 11.52
N GLU A 422 11.34 -1.76 10.75
CA GLU A 422 11.08 -2.27 9.41
C GLU A 422 12.19 -1.95 8.42
N ILE A 423 12.75 -0.74 8.46
CA ILE A 423 13.90 -0.37 7.62
C ILE A 423 15.07 -1.31 7.90
N HIS A 424 15.42 -1.54 9.17
CA HIS A 424 16.52 -2.45 9.53
C HIS A 424 16.23 -3.91 9.17
N ARG A 425 14.96 -4.35 9.24
CA ARG A 425 14.54 -5.71 8.89
C ARG A 425 14.61 -5.95 7.39
N LYS A 426 14.13 -4.99 6.59
CA LYS A 426 13.94 -5.17 5.14
C LYS A 426 15.18 -4.83 4.31
N GLN A 427 15.91 -3.77 4.66
CA GLN A 427 17.00 -3.25 3.84
C GLN A 427 18.08 -4.29 3.54
N GLY A 428 18.35 -4.52 2.26
CA GLY A 428 19.39 -5.44 1.78
C GLY A 428 19.04 -6.93 1.93
N LYS A 429 17.78 -7.27 2.24
CA LYS A 429 17.30 -8.65 2.29
C LYS A 429 16.82 -9.10 0.92
N ILE A 430 17.14 -10.34 0.56
CA ILE A 430 16.68 -10.97 -0.67
C ILE A 430 15.18 -11.22 -0.58
N LEU A 431 14.42 -10.88 -1.63
CA LEU A 431 12.99 -11.14 -1.67
C LEU A 431 12.71 -12.64 -1.83
N GLY A 432 11.69 -13.12 -1.10
CA GLY A 432 11.22 -14.51 -1.23
C GLY A 432 12.24 -15.59 -0.84
N SER A 433 13.35 -15.19 -0.18
CA SER A 433 14.33 -16.16 0.32
C SER A 433 13.73 -17.00 1.46
N GLN A 434 13.94 -18.31 1.40
CA GLN A 434 13.86 -19.15 2.60
C GLN A 434 15.16 -18.91 3.40
N ASN A 435 15.02 -18.54 4.68
CA ASN A 435 16.18 -18.65 5.58
C ASN A 435 16.45 -20.14 5.75
N HIS A 436 17.58 -20.59 5.18
CA HIS A 436 18.13 -21.92 5.47
C HIS A 436 18.79 -21.90 6.86
#